data_86a08339bd79dbee41eccba7e8282d77
#
_entry.id   86a08339bd79dbee41eccba7e8282d77
#
_cell.length_a   1.000
_cell.length_b   1.000
_cell.length_c   1.000
_cell.angle_alpha   90.00
_cell.angle_beta   90.00
_cell.angle_gamma   90.00
#
_symmetry.space_group_name_H-M   'P 1'
#
loop_
_entity.id
_entity.type
_entity.pdbx_description
1 polymer ?
#
loop_
_entity_poly.entity_id
_entity_poly.type
_entity_poly.pdbx_seq_one_letter_code
_entity_poly.pdbx_strand_id
1 'polypeptide(L)'
;MKNISVFQGKVVSLHRILNTKVMLKDILKQLILTKQAEIPYSVIPRDEALPTQCKAIVTIPGVRRCGKSTKMQLVINDLVAQGVAKTNILWLGFDDERLYDMTKQDLDLVLEAYRELYPEISLRDVYMFFDEIQLIKDWELFVVRVYKTYCQHIYISGSNAKMLSQEIATTLRGFGVEYPTYPLSFDEYCRFKNIPTKHLLEDDLVRLRLAWDNYNTESAFPEVVLEKEKSIREKLLQGYYNAMLFRDLVERYSISQVGTLRYFIKRLMNNLTKPTSINAIYNDIRSQGLKVTKDDLYLWADYLCECFMFIRISKFTKSLVKEQRNAFKYYFIDNGMRQAVLLPQSHDNGKLLENNVLLHLCRNCGMLDKITYYHGNKECDFVIQQADHIKQLIQVTWTMDDKETREREINGILEASRATDCNNMLIITHNEEETITIEDKTIAVIPAWKWML
;
A
#
# COMPACT_ATOMS: atom_id res chain seq x y z
N MET A 1 -2.97 40.81 -47.24
CA MET A 1 -3.92 39.72 -46.93
C MET A 1 -3.38 38.61 -46.03
N LYS A 2 -2.06 38.31 -45.96
CA LYS A 2 -1.51 37.26 -45.09
C LYS A 2 -1.61 37.55 -43.59
N ASN A 3 -1.63 38.80 -43.15
CA ASN A 3 -1.66 39.16 -41.73
C ASN A 3 -3.07 39.03 -41.08
N ILE A 4 -4.15 39.12 -41.87
CA ILE A 4 -5.54 39.05 -41.36
C ILE A 4 -5.93 37.61 -41.08
N SER A 5 -5.49 36.64 -41.90
CA SER A 5 -5.81 35.21 -41.69
C SER A 5 -5.08 34.62 -40.48
N VAL A 6 -3.86 35.07 -40.16
CA VAL A 6 -3.09 34.67 -38.96
C VAL A 6 -3.73 35.25 -37.70
N PHE A 7 -4.28 36.48 -37.77
CA PHE A 7 -4.97 37.10 -36.64
C PHE A 7 -6.32 36.43 -36.35
N GLN A 8 -7.10 36.09 -37.38
CA GLN A 8 -8.34 35.33 -37.24
C GLN A 8 -8.10 33.93 -36.69
N GLY A 9 -7.08 33.19 -37.17
CA GLY A 9 -6.72 31.88 -36.65
C GLY A 9 -6.33 31.92 -35.16
N LYS A 10 -5.58 32.94 -34.73
CA LYS A 10 -5.23 33.13 -33.30
C LYS A 10 -6.42 33.48 -32.43
N VAL A 11 -7.35 34.31 -32.90
CA VAL A 11 -8.57 34.71 -32.19
C VAL A 11 -9.50 33.53 -32.02
N VAL A 12 -9.69 32.68 -33.05
CA VAL A 12 -10.50 31.45 -32.98
C VAL A 12 -9.85 30.44 -32.03
N SER A 13 -8.54 30.30 -32.02
CA SER A 13 -7.83 29.42 -31.11
C SER A 13 -7.93 29.89 -29.63
N LEU A 14 -7.82 31.20 -29.37
CA LEU A 14 -8.00 31.80 -28.05
C LEU A 14 -9.44 31.63 -27.55
N HIS A 15 -10.44 31.81 -28.39
CA HIS A 15 -11.85 31.63 -28.03
C HIS A 15 -12.16 30.16 -27.65
N ARG A 16 -11.56 29.23 -28.39
CA ARG A 16 -11.70 27.79 -28.11
C ARG A 16 -11.04 27.40 -26.78
N ILE A 17 -9.85 27.94 -26.49
CA ILE A 17 -9.13 27.70 -25.21
C ILE A 17 -9.92 28.30 -24.03
N LEU A 18 -10.45 29.51 -24.16
CA LEU A 18 -11.26 30.15 -23.14
C LEU A 18 -12.54 29.34 -22.83
N ASN A 19 -13.24 28.90 -23.87
CA ASN A 19 -14.46 28.09 -23.71
C ASN A 19 -14.15 26.74 -23.04
N THR A 20 -13.04 26.10 -23.37
CA THR A 20 -12.61 24.84 -22.73
C THR A 20 -12.31 25.04 -21.24
N LYS A 21 -11.64 26.14 -20.86
CA LYS A 21 -11.36 26.44 -19.44
C LYS A 21 -12.63 26.77 -18.65
N VAL A 22 -13.59 27.51 -19.23
CA VAL A 22 -14.86 27.78 -18.60
C VAL A 22 -15.63 26.48 -18.35
N MET A 23 -15.72 25.61 -19.35
CA MET A 23 -16.38 24.32 -19.24
C MET A 23 -15.72 23.43 -18.19
N LEU A 24 -14.38 23.36 -18.14
CA LEU A 24 -13.65 22.61 -17.13
C LEU A 24 -13.91 23.16 -15.73
N LYS A 25 -13.95 24.47 -15.56
CA LYS A 25 -14.26 25.09 -14.26
C LYS A 25 -15.67 24.76 -13.77
N ASP A 26 -16.68 24.72 -14.66
CA ASP A 26 -18.03 24.31 -14.30
C ASP A 26 -18.10 22.82 -13.92
N ILE A 27 -17.33 21.95 -14.59
CA ILE A 27 -17.17 20.55 -14.17
C ILE A 27 -16.58 20.46 -12.77
N LEU A 28 -15.50 21.20 -12.49
CA LEU A 28 -14.87 21.24 -11.17
C LEU A 28 -15.83 21.68 -10.07
N LYS A 29 -16.66 22.72 -10.32
CA LYS A 29 -17.71 23.14 -9.38
C LYS A 29 -18.72 22.02 -9.10
N GLN A 30 -19.18 21.33 -10.15
CA GLN A 30 -20.12 20.21 -9.99
C GLN A 30 -19.51 19.08 -9.16
N LEU A 31 -18.25 18.73 -9.42
CA LEU A 31 -17.55 17.68 -8.67
C LEU A 31 -17.43 18.04 -7.18
N ILE A 32 -17.03 19.27 -6.87
CA ILE A 32 -16.92 19.77 -5.49
C ILE A 32 -18.28 19.68 -4.79
N LEU A 33 -19.34 20.21 -5.39
CA LEU A 33 -20.70 20.22 -4.82
C LEU A 33 -21.24 18.79 -4.62
N THR A 34 -21.01 17.90 -5.59
CA THR A 34 -21.44 16.50 -5.49
C THR A 34 -20.78 15.83 -4.28
N LYS A 35 -19.48 16.01 -4.09
CA LYS A 35 -18.75 15.43 -2.95
C LYS A 35 -19.19 16.01 -1.61
N GLN A 36 -19.48 17.29 -1.54
CA GLN A 36 -20.01 17.92 -0.34
C GLN A 36 -21.43 17.43 0.01
N ALA A 37 -22.25 17.11 -0.98
CA ALA A 37 -23.59 16.56 -0.76
C ALA A 37 -23.57 15.14 -0.15
N GLU A 38 -22.52 14.36 -0.42
CA GLU A 38 -22.34 13.00 0.12
C GLU A 38 -22.00 12.97 1.61
N ILE A 39 -21.56 14.09 2.20
CA ILE A 39 -21.14 14.19 3.61
C ILE A 39 -22.36 14.17 4.55
N PRO A 40 -22.36 13.43 5.68
CA PRO A 40 -21.30 12.52 6.15
C PRO A 40 -21.29 11.19 5.37
N TYR A 41 -20.11 10.63 5.18
CA TYR A 41 -19.91 9.38 4.48
C TYR A 41 -20.27 8.16 5.36
N SER A 42 -20.96 7.18 4.79
CA SER A 42 -21.22 5.89 5.45
C SER A 42 -20.05 4.94 5.19
N VAL A 43 -19.10 4.86 6.12
CA VAL A 43 -17.87 4.09 5.99
C VAL A 43 -17.57 3.31 7.26
N ILE A 44 -16.94 2.14 7.09
CA ILE A 44 -16.49 1.32 8.23
C ILE A 44 -15.14 1.87 8.71
N PRO A 45 -14.97 2.11 10.03
CA PRO A 45 -13.73 2.64 10.59
C PRO A 45 -12.50 1.75 10.31
N ARG A 46 -11.35 2.40 10.09
CA ARG A 46 -10.03 1.79 9.99
C ARG A 46 -9.26 2.00 11.31
N ASP A 47 -8.24 1.16 11.56
CA ASP A 47 -7.47 1.23 12.82
C ASP A 47 -6.63 2.50 12.91
N GLU A 48 -5.96 2.84 11.83
CA GLU A 48 -5.12 4.03 11.78
C GLU A 48 -5.96 5.26 11.41
N ALA A 49 -6.16 6.15 12.39
CA ALA A 49 -6.76 7.45 12.17
C ALA A 49 -5.74 8.44 11.59
N LEU A 50 -6.16 9.23 10.61
CA LEU A 50 -5.34 10.32 10.10
C LEU A 50 -5.56 11.59 10.96
N PRO A 51 -4.54 12.44 11.12
CA PRO A 51 -4.67 13.66 11.91
C PRO A 51 -5.63 14.64 11.24
N THR A 52 -6.58 15.20 12.00
CA THR A 52 -7.48 16.27 11.54
C THR A 52 -6.84 17.65 11.64
N GLN A 53 -5.83 17.81 12.52
CA GLN A 53 -5.10 19.05 12.73
C GLN A 53 -3.60 18.81 12.53
N CYS A 54 -3.16 18.82 11.29
CA CYS A 54 -1.76 18.66 10.95
C CYS A 54 -1.28 19.85 10.11
N LYS A 55 -0.13 20.42 10.50
CA LYS A 55 0.54 21.47 9.71
C LYS A 55 1.52 20.88 8.69
N ALA A 56 1.27 19.68 8.21
CA ALA A 56 2.01 19.04 7.14
C ALA A 56 1.05 18.52 6.08
N ILE A 57 1.55 18.33 4.86
CA ILE A 57 0.78 17.67 3.81
C ILE A 57 0.67 16.19 4.18
N VAL A 58 -0.55 15.72 4.41
CA VAL A 58 -0.82 14.31 4.72
C VAL A 58 -0.87 13.52 3.42
N THR A 59 0.04 12.58 3.25
CA THR A 59 0.08 11.69 2.08
C THR A 59 -0.42 10.31 2.46
N ILE A 60 -1.29 9.74 1.60
CA ILE A 60 -1.97 8.45 1.83
C ILE A 60 -1.64 7.53 0.64
N PRO A 61 -0.41 7.01 0.56
CA PRO A 61 -0.04 6.07 -0.48
C PRO A 61 -0.55 4.66 -0.16
N GLY A 62 -0.74 3.85 -1.19
CA GLY A 62 -1.13 2.45 -1.01
C GLY A 62 -1.69 1.84 -2.28
N VAL A 63 -1.80 0.52 -2.31
CA VAL A 63 -2.31 -0.21 -3.46
C VAL A 63 -3.71 0.27 -3.87
N ARG A 64 -4.07 0.13 -5.14
CA ARG A 64 -5.46 0.40 -5.59
C ARG A 64 -6.46 -0.44 -4.79
N ARG A 65 -7.63 0.15 -4.49
CA ARG A 65 -8.74 -0.53 -3.79
C ARG A 65 -8.48 -0.91 -2.32
N CYS A 66 -7.38 -0.48 -1.70
CA CYS A 66 -7.11 -0.76 -0.27
C CYS A 66 -7.86 0.16 0.71
N GLY A 67 -8.57 1.21 0.22
CA GLY A 67 -9.36 2.10 1.07
C GLY A 67 -8.73 3.47 1.36
N LYS A 68 -7.83 3.98 0.52
CA LYS A 68 -7.22 5.33 0.66
C LYS A 68 -8.28 6.44 0.72
N SER A 69 -9.19 6.46 -0.27
CA SER A 69 -10.30 7.42 -0.31
C SER A 69 -11.21 7.29 0.92
N THR A 70 -11.42 6.06 1.42
CA THR A 70 -12.18 5.81 2.66
C THR A 70 -11.50 6.43 3.87
N LYS A 71 -10.17 6.37 3.99
CA LYS A 71 -9.44 7.07 5.07
C LYS A 71 -9.65 8.58 5.00
N MET A 72 -9.65 9.19 3.82
CA MET A 72 -10.00 10.61 3.64
C MET A 72 -11.45 10.90 4.08
N GLN A 73 -12.40 10.02 3.72
CA GLN A 73 -13.81 10.16 4.13
C GLN A 73 -13.98 10.09 5.65
N LEU A 74 -13.22 9.25 6.34
CA LEU A 74 -13.20 9.19 7.79
C LEU A 74 -12.72 10.52 8.39
N VAL A 75 -11.62 11.09 7.87
CA VAL A 75 -11.15 12.44 8.30
C VAL A 75 -12.22 13.50 8.10
N ILE A 76 -12.93 13.49 6.98
CA ILE A 76 -13.99 14.46 6.72
C ILE A 76 -15.14 14.30 7.71
N ASN A 77 -15.55 13.07 8.02
CA ASN A 77 -16.57 12.80 9.02
C ASN A 77 -16.14 13.35 10.40
N ASP A 78 -14.87 13.12 10.78
CA ASP A 78 -14.33 13.63 12.04
C ASP A 78 -14.28 15.16 12.08
N LEU A 79 -13.88 15.82 10.98
CA LEU A 79 -13.87 17.28 10.85
C LEU A 79 -15.28 17.86 11.01
N VAL A 80 -16.26 17.28 10.35
CA VAL A 80 -17.67 17.72 10.43
C VAL A 80 -18.23 17.48 11.84
N ALA A 81 -17.89 16.37 12.50
CA ALA A 81 -18.24 16.13 13.89
C ALA A 81 -17.61 17.14 14.85
N GLN A 82 -16.44 17.70 14.51
CA GLN A 82 -15.76 18.78 15.22
C GLN A 82 -16.32 20.18 14.89
N GLY A 83 -17.35 20.27 14.02
CA GLY A 83 -18.03 21.53 13.67
C GLY A 83 -17.50 22.23 12.42
N VAL A 84 -16.62 21.61 11.63
CA VAL A 84 -16.20 22.15 10.34
C VAL A 84 -17.37 22.11 9.36
N ALA A 85 -17.67 23.25 8.73
CA ALA A 85 -18.75 23.31 7.75
C ALA A 85 -18.39 22.51 6.49
N LYS A 86 -19.38 21.84 5.88
CA LYS A 86 -19.17 21.06 4.62
C LYS A 86 -18.62 21.93 3.49
N THR A 87 -18.98 23.21 3.47
CA THR A 87 -18.48 24.20 2.52
C THR A 87 -16.98 24.45 2.64
N ASN A 88 -16.36 24.19 3.80
CA ASN A 88 -14.92 24.26 4.01
C ASN A 88 -14.16 23.00 3.57
N ILE A 89 -14.86 22.02 3.00
CA ILE A 89 -14.27 20.79 2.45
C ILE A 89 -14.19 20.89 0.93
N LEU A 90 -12.96 20.85 0.40
CA LEU A 90 -12.69 20.74 -1.03
C LEU A 90 -12.18 19.32 -1.31
N TRP A 91 -13.01 18.47 -1.93
CA TRP A 91 -12.59 17.15 -2.42
C TRP A 91 -12.59 17.13 -3.94
N LEU A 92 -11.50 16.63 -4.51
CA LEU A 92 -11.39 16.36 -5.94
C LEU A 92 -10.70 15.01 -6.17
N GLY A 93 -11.37 14.10 -6.91
CA GLY A 93 -10.77 12.86 -7.43
C GLY A 93 -10.30 13.08 -8.87
N PHE A 94 -9.00 12.94 -9.10
CA PHE A 94 -8.41 13.15 -10.42
C PHE A 94 -8.56 11.94 -11.37
N ASP A 95 -9.16 10.85 -10.87
CA ASP A 95 -9.53 9.67 -11.66
C ASP A 95 -10.90 9.79 -12.34
N ASP A 96 -11.59 10.92 -12.16
CA ASP A 96 -12.84 11.22 -12.88
C ASP A 96 -12.55 11.44 -14.37
N GLU A 97 -13.28 10.76 -15.24
CA GLU A 97 -13.09 10.78 -16.69
C GLU A 97 -13.24 12.17 -17.30
N ARG A 98 -14.03 13.06 -16.68
CA ARG A 98 -14.21 14.46 -17.12
C ARG A 98 -12.95 15.31 -16.96
N LEU A 99 -11.99 14.83 -16.15
CA LEU A 99 -10.71 15.47 -15.88
C LEU A 99 -9.55 14.83 -16.66
N TYR A 100 -9.81 13.86 -17.54
CA TYR A 100 -8.78 13.08 -18.24
C TYR A 100 -7.76 13.95 -19.01
N ASP A 101 -8.22 15.04 -19.64
CA ASP A 101 -7.37 15.96 -20.38
C ASP A 101 -6.76 17.07 -19.52
N MET A 102 -7.01 17.05 -18.21
CA MET A 102 -6.49 18.06 -17.29
C MET A 102 -4.97 17.96 -17.15
N THR A 103 -4.31 19.11 -17.18
CA THR A 103 -2.87 19.24 -17.07
C THR A 103 -2.47 20.08 -15.85
N LYS A 104 -1.16 20.15 -15.53
CA LYS A 104 -0.67 21.00 -14.44
C LYS A 104 -1.03 22.49 -14.60
N GLN A 105 -1.22 22.97 -15.83
CA GLN A 105 -1.62 24.36 -16.11
C GLN A 105 -3.06 24.64 -15.72
N ASP A 106 -3.86 23.60 -15.57
CA ASP A 106 -5.28 23.71 -15.25
C ASP A 106 -5.56 23.54 -13.74
N LEU A 107 -4.55 23.14 -12.94
CA LEU A 107 -4.71 22.93 -11.51
C LEU A 107 -5.18 24.18 -10.74
N ASP A 108 -4.82 25.39 -11.23
CA ASP A 108 -5.30 26.64 -10.63
C ASP A 108 -6.83 26.84 -10.77
N LEU A 109 -7.43 26.25 -11.81
CA LEU A 109 -8.88 26.30 -12.00
C LEU A 109 -9.66 25.62 -10.84
N VAL A 110 -9.01 24.69 -10.13
CA VAL A 110 -9.60 24.06 -8.93
C VAL A 110 -9.84 25.12 -7.84
N LEU A 111 -8.82 25.95 -7.58
CA LEU A 111 -8.93 27.02 -6.59
C LEU A 111 -9.87 28.14 -7.03
N GLU A 112 -9.87 28.46 -8.34
CA GLU A 112 -10.78 29.43 -8.92
C GLU A 112 -12.24 28.95 -8.80
N ALA A 113 -12.52 27.71 -9.18
CA ALA A 113 -13.85 27.10 -9.09
C ALA A 113 -14.38 27.14 -7.65
N TYR A 114 -13.53 26.78 -6.68
CA TYR A 114 -13.89 26.82 -5.26
C TYR A 114 -14.17 28.26 -4.78
N ARG A 115 -13.34 29.25 -5.12
CA ARG A 115 -13.54 30.66 -4.76
C ARG A 115 -14.81 31.25 -5.39
N GLU A 116 -15.18 30.81 -6.59
CA GLU A 116 -16.43 31.23 -7.21
C GLU A 116 -17.67 30.62 -6.55
N LEU A 117 -17.57 29.41 -5.97
CA LEU A 117 -18.64 28.83 -5.16
C LEU A 117 -18.78 29.49 -3.79
N TYR A 118 -17.64 29.85 -3.17
CA TYR A 118 -17.58 30.34 -1.77
C TYR A 118 -16.64 31.54 -1.65
N PRO A 119 -17.03 32.71 -2.21
CA PRO A 119 -16.18 33.90 -2.24
C PRO A 119 -15.83 34.47 -0.85
N GLU A 120 -16.66 34.20 0.16
CA GLU A 120 -16.46 34.64 1.54
C GLU A 120 -15.54 33.71 2.37
N ILE A 121 -15.26 32.50 1.89
CA ILE A 121 -14.42 31.54 2.62
C ILE A 121 -12.96 31.74 2.27
N SER A 122 -12.14 32.03 3.30
CA SER A 122 -10.70 32.04 3.13
C SER A 122 -10.15 30.65 2.83
N LEU A 123 -9.27 30.50 1.84
CA LEU A 123 -8.62 29.23 1.56
C LEU A 123 -7.78 28.71 2.74
N ARG A 124 -7.45 29.54 3.72
CA ARG A 124 -6.73 29.12 4.94
C ARG A 124 -7.58 28.25 5.85
N ASP A 125 -8.91 28.39 5.76
CA ASP A 125 -9.89 27.67 6.58
C ASP A 125 -10.47 26.45 5.83
N VAL A 126 -9.92 26.13 4.65
CA VAL A 126 -10.36 25.01 3.79
C VAL A 126 -9.51 23.79 4.06
N TYR A 127 -10.16 22.63 4.08
CA TYR A 127 -9.51 21.32 4.09
C TYR A 127 -9.55 20.74 2.67
N MET A 128 -8.38 20.52 2.08
CA MET A 128 -8.25 20.08 0.69
C MET A 128 -7.90 18.62 0.61
N PHE A 129 -8.70 17.84 -0.12
CA PHE A 129 -8.54 16.41 -0.34
C PHE A 129 -8.38 16.15 -1.84
N PHE A 130 -7.18 15.73 -2.23
CA PHE A 130 -6.82 15.44 -3.62
C PHE A 130 -6.60 13.93 -3.78
N ASP A 131 -7.59 13.26 -4.33
CA ASP A 131 -7.57 11.81 -4.52
C ASP A 131 -6.96 11.44 -5.88
N GLU A 132 -6.04 10.46 -5.91
CA GLU A 132 -5.31 10.00 -7.09
C GLU A 132 -4.60 11.14 -7.87
N ILE A 133 -4.07 12.16 -7.17
CA ILE A 133 -3.48 13.38 -7.77
C ILE A 133 -2.29 13.09 -8.68
N GLN A 134 -1.61 11.95 -8.52
CA GLN A 134 -0.47 11.55 -9.35
C GLN A 134 -0.84 11.29 -10.82
N LEU A 135 -2.13 11.30 -11.15
CA LEU A 135 -2.57 11.27 -12.55
C LEU A 135 -2.24 12.55 -13.31
N ILE A 136 -2.02 13.66 -12.59
CA ILE A 136 -1.57 14.92 -13.18
C ILE A 136 -0.05 15.01 -13.07
N LYS A 137 0.66 15.10 -14.19
CA LYS A 137 2.11 15.23 -14.18
C LYS A 137 2.55 16.55 -13.51
N ASP A 138 3.63 16.53 -12.73
CA ASP A 138 4.23 17.69 -12.04
C ASP A 138 3.25 18.38 -11.04
N TRP A 139 2.28 17.62 -10.49
CA TRP A 139 1.28 18.08 -9.53
C TRP A 139 1.90 18.63 -8.23
N GLU A 140 3.05 18.14 -7.86
CA GLU A 140 3.74 18.43 -6.60
C GLU A 140 4.05 19.93 -6.48
N LEU A 141 4.40 20.58 -7.59
CA LEU A 141 4.66 22.03 -7.62
C LEU A 141 3.44 22.85 -7.23
N PHE A 142 2.26 22.41 -7.68
CA PHE A 142 0.99 23.02 -7.30
C PHE A 142 0.71 22.82 -5.81
N VAL A 143 0.80 21.60 -5.28
CA VAL A 143 0.51 21.29 -3.88
C VAL A 143 1.44 22.06 -2.94
N VAL A 144 2.75 22.10 -3.20
CA VAL A 144 3.72 22.86 -2.40
C VAL A 144 3.42 24.36 -2.42
N ARG A 145 3.02 24.91 -3.58
CA ARG A 145 2.62 26.32 -3.68
C ARG A 145 1.36 26.59 -2.89
N VAL A 146 0.33 25.75 -3.01
CA VAL A 146 -0.93 25.87 -2.24
C VAL A 146 -0.64 25.81 -0.75
N TYR A 147 0.16 24.85 -0.31
CA TYR A 147 0.56 24.67 1.09
C TYR A 147 1.24 25.94 1.67
N LYS A 148 2.17 26.54 0.91
CA LYS A 148 2.92 27.71 1.37
C LYS A 148 2.10 28.99 1.36
N THR A 149 1.15 29.11 0.43
CA THR A 149 0.52 30.40 0.14
C THR A 149 -0.92 30.46 0.66
N TYR A 150 -1.66 29.37 0.62
CA TYR A 150 -3.11 29.40 0.78
C TYR A 150 -3.63 28.53 1.92
N CYS A 151 -3.27 27.23 1.96
CA CYS A 151 -3.90 26.25 2.83
C CYS A 151 -2.89 25.26 3.40
N GLN A 152 -2.93 25.01 4.71
CA GLN A 152 -2.05 24.05 5.37
C GLN A 152 -2.73 22.69 5.66
N HIS A 153 -4.03 22.55 5.38
CA HIS A 153 -4.81 21.35 5.62
C HIS A 153 -4.98 20.57 4.28
N ILE A 154 -3.93 19.89 3.87
CA ILE A 154 -3.90 19.19 2.57
C ILE A 154 -3.69 17.69 2.79
N TYR A 155 -4.60 16.91 2.22
CA TYR A 155 -4.57 15.44 2.20
C TYR A 155 -4.50 14.98 0.76
N ILE A 156 -3.54 14.11 0.44
CA ILE A 156 -3.37 13.58 -0.91
C ILE A 156 -3.28 12.07 -0.87
N SER A 157 -3.94 11.41 -1.80
CA SER A 157 -3.81 9.97 -2.00
C SER A 157 -3.15 9.63 -3.32
N GLY A 158 -2.60 8.42 -3.39
CA GLY A 158 -2.09 7.89 -4.65
C GLY A 158 -1.72 6.42 -4.59
N SER A 159 -1.82 5.76 -5.74
CA SER A 159 -1.53 4.33 -5.89
C SER A 159 -0.06 4.04 -6.22
N ASN A 160 0.86 4.94 -5.88
CA ASN A 160 2.29 4.78 -6.17
C ASN A 160 3.15 4.99 -4.91
N ALA A 161 4.06 4.04 -4.64
CA ALA A 161 5.04 4.16 -3.56
C ALA A 161 6.14 5.21 -3.85
N LYS A 162 6.27 5.72 -5.08
CA LYS A 162 7.05 6.95 -5.32
C LYS A 162 6.49 8.15 -4.55
N MET A 163 5.20 8.09 -4.17
CA MET A 163 4.64 9.00 -3.18
C MET A 163 5.13 8.74 -1.74
N LEU A 164 5.79 7.58 -1.46
CA LEU A 164 6.47 7.24 -0.21
C LEU A 164 7.98 7.49 -0.26
N SER A 165 8.55 7.75 -1.43
CA SER A 165 10.00 7.78 -1.58
C SER A 165 10.57 9.14 -1.23
N GLN A 166 11.92 9.17 -1.07
CA GLN A 166 12.72 10.38 -0.96
C GLN A 166 12.39 11.44 -2.04
N GLU A 167 11.76 11.04 -3.16
CA GLU A 167 11.31 11.98 -4.19
C GLU A 167 10.20 12.90 -3.68
N ILE A 168 9.24 12.41 -2.88
CA ILE A 168 8.24 13.30 -2.26
C ILE A 168 8.83 14.05 -1.08
N ALA A 169 9.65 13.43 -0.26
CA ALA A 169 10.36 14.16 0.79
C ALA A 169 11.19 15.30 0.19
N THR A 170 11.84 15.09 -0.96
CA THR A 170 12.55 16.15 -1.71
C THR A 170 11.61 17.08 -2.46
N THR A 171 10.56 16.58 -3.09
CA THR A 171 9.64 17.36 -3.93
C THR A 171 8.67 18.17 -3.08
N LEU A 172 8.10 17.58 -2.03
CA LEU A 172 7.36 18.31 -1.00
C LEU A 172 8.26 19.06 -0.01
N ARG A 173 9.58 19.05 -0.26
CA ARG A 173 10.58 19.80 0.50
C ARG A 173 10.50 19.58 2.03
N GLY A 174 10.18 18.35 2.46
CA GLY A 174 10.04 17.98 3.85
C GLY A 174 8.73 18.44 4.51
N PHE A 175 7.73 18.91 3.75
CA PHE A 175 6.42 19.31 4.28
C PHE A 175 5.40 18.15 4.37
N GLY A 176 5.75 16.94 3.91
CA GLY A 176 4.86 15.78 3.90
C GLY A 176 5.05 14.86 5.09
N VAL A 177 3.95 14.27 5.56
CA VAL A 177 3.92 13.12 6.47
C VAL A 177 3.13 11.99 5.82
N GLU A 178 3.60 10.76 5.97
CA GLU A 178 3.09 9.62 5.21
C GLU A 178 2.31 8.67 6.10
N TYR A 179 1.17 8.21 5.57
CA TYR A 179 0.28 7.22 6.19
C TYR A 179 0.00 6.10 5.17
N PRO A 180 0.92 5.13 5.04
CA PRO A 180 0.76 4.03 4.09
C PRO A 180 -0.52 3.25 4.36
N THR A 181 -1.26 2.93 3.30
CA THR A 181 -2.52 2.21 3.42
C THR A 181 -2.40 0.83 2.76
N TYR A 182 -2.56 -0.19 3.57
CA TYR A 182 -2.57 -1.59 3.16
C TYR A 182 -4.01 -2.12 3.06
N PRO A 183 -4.28 -3.28 2.42
CA PRO A 183 -5.53 -4.03 2.62
C PRO A 183 -5.83 -4.20 4.11
N LEU A 184 -6.99 -4.67 4.51
CA LEU A 184 -7.41 -4.74 5.91
C LEU A 184 -6.41 -5.51 6.78
N SER A 185 -6.20 -5.05 8.03
CA SER A 185 -5.57 -5.85 9.09
C SER A 185 -6.51 -7.00 9.51
N PHE A 186 -6.04 -7.94 10.32
CA PHE A 186 -6.92 -8.99 10.81
C PHE A 186 -8.02 -8.45 11.74
N ASP A 187 -7.72 -7.48 12.61
CA ASP A 187 -8.73 -6.79 13.43
C ASP A 187 -9.75 -6.04 12.57
N GLU A 188 -9.28 -5.29 11.57
CA GLU A 188 -10.17 -4.64 10.59
C GLU A 188 -11.02 -5.65 9.82
N TYR A 189 -10.46 -6.78 9.38
CA TYR A 189 -11.20 -7.86 8.72
C TYR A 189 -12.31 -8.39 9.62
N CYS A 190 -12.01 -8.65 10.89
CA CYS A 190 -13.01 -9.07 11.87
C CYS A 190 -14.12 -8.02 12.03
N ARG A 191 -13.77 -6.74 12.10
CA ARG A 191 -14.73 -5.63 12.17
C ARG A 191 -15.65 -5.58 10.93
N PHE A 192 -15.10 -5.75 9.73
CA PHE A 192 -15.86 -5.80 8.48
C PHE A 192 -16.80 -7.02 8.41
N LYS A 193 -16.44 -8.11 9.06
CA LYS A 193 -17.26 -9.33 9.16
C LYS A 193 -18.17 -9.38 10.41
N ASN A 194 -18.17 -8.33 11.24
CA ASN A 194 -18.89 -8.29 12.52
C ASN A 194 -18.51 -9.45 13.44
N ILE A 195 -17.22 -9.77 13.55
CA ILE A 195 -16.67 -10.79 14.44
C ILE A 195 -16.01 -10.05 15.61
N PRO A 196 -16.40 -10.37 16.88
CA PRO A 196 -15.80 -9.72 18.04
C PRO A 196 -14.34 -10.13 18.22
N THR A 197 -13.50 -9.15 18.61
CA THR A 197 -12.06 -9.34 18.88
C THR A 197 -11.71 -9.06 20.34
N LYS A 198 -12.66 -8.54 21.14
CA LYS A 198 -12.50 -8.21 22.56
C LYS A 198 -13.61 -8.84 23.38
N HIS A 199 -13.33 -9.16 24.66
CA HIS A 199 -14.28 -9.77 25.59
C HIS A 199 -14.89 -11.09 25.06
N LEU A 200 -14.03 -11.99 24.58
CA LEU A 200 -14.40 -13.18 23.84
C LEU A 200 -15.01 -14.26 24.77
N LEU A 201 -16.15 -14.79 24.37
CA LEU A 201 -16.71 -16.05 24.88
C LEU A 201 -16.09 -17.22 24.09
N GLU A 202 -16.35 -18.48 24.57
CA GLU A 202 -15.83 -19.68 23.88
C GLU A 202 -16.28 -19.75 22.40
N ASP A 203 -17.55 -19.47 22.14
CA ASP A 203 -18.09 -19.45 20.78
C ASP A 203 -17.42 -18.36 19.89
N ASP A 204 -17.06 -17.23 20.48
CA ASP A 204 -16.37 -16.16 19.77
C ASP A 204 -14.95 -16.57 19.39
N LEU A 205 -14.26 -17.34 20.25
CA LEU A 205 -12.94 -17.90 19.95
C LEU A 205 -12.97 -18.85 18.75
N VAL A 206 -14.01 -19.68 18.64
CA VAL A 206 -14.19 -20.58 17.49
C VAL A 206 -14.41 -19.76 16.21
N ARG A 207 -15.28 -18.74 16.26
CA ARG A 207 -15.53 -17.84 15.13
C ARG A 207 -14.28 -17.08 14.72
N LEU A 208 -13.49 -16.63 15.68
CA LEU A 208 -12.25 -15.87 15.44
C LEU A 208 -11.18 -16.74 14.77
N ARG A 209 -11.00 -18.00 15.21
CA ARG A 209 -10.08 -18.96 14.57
C ARG A 209 -10.51 -19.27 13.14
N LEU A 210 -11.80 -19.50 12.90
CA LEU A 210 -12.32 -19.69 11.54
C LEU A 210 -12.12 -18.43 10.67
N ALA A 211 -12.30 -17.24 11.24
CA ALA A 211 -12.02 -15.99 10.56
C ALA A 211 -10.54 -15.85 10.20
N TRP A 212 -9.64 -16.31 11.05
CA TRP A 212 -8.22 -16.35 10.79
C TRP A 212 -7.87 -17.27 9.62
N ASP A 213 -8.44 -18.49 9.57
CA ASP A 213 -8.22 -19.42 8.47
C ASP A 213 -8.65 -18.82 7.13
N ASN A 214 -9.78 -18.11 7.11
CA ASN A 214 -10.27 -17.40 5.96
C ASN A 214 -9.36 -16.21 5.59
N TYR A 215 -8.98 -15.37 6.57
CA TYR A 215 -8.09 -14.24 6.36
C TYR A 215 -6.73 -14.65 5.82
N ASN A 216 -6.19 -15.78 6.29
CA ASN A 216 -4.89 -16.29 5.84
C ASN A 216 -4.90 -16.68 4.36
N THR A 217 -6.03 -17.11 3.84
CA THR A 217 -6.15 -17.65 2.48
C THR A 217 -6.95 -16.76 1.54
N GLU A 218 -7.94 -16.02 2.05
CA GLU A 218 -8.77 -15.11 1.27
C GLU A 218 -8.12 -13.71 1.17
N SER A 219 -8.82 -12.80 0.51
CA SER A 219 -8.36 -11.44 0.33
C SER A 219 -8.71 -10.54 1.53
N ALA A 220 -7.84 -9.59 1.79
CA ALA A 220 -8.03 -8.49 2.73
C ALA A 220 -8.43 -7.16 2.06
N PHE A 221 -8.73 -7.14 0.77
CA PHE A 221 -9.28 -5.94 0.13
C PHE A 221 -10.71 -5.65 0.61
N PRO A 222 -11.03 -4.41 1.08
CA PRO A 222 -12.31 -4.10 1.74
C PRO A 222 -13.55 -4.53 0.97
N GLU A 223 -13.62 -4.20 -0.34
CA GLU A 223 -14.74 -4.54 -1.21
C GLU A 223 -14.91 -6.06 -1.37
N VAL A 224 -13.78 -6.79 -1.49
CA VAL A 224 -13.78 -8.26 -1.61
C VAL A 224 -14.21 -8.92 -0.30
N VAL A 225 -13.80 -8.38 0.83
CA VAL A 225 -14.20 -8.89 2.17
C VAL A 225 -15.71 -8.74 2.39
N LEU A 226 -16.32 -7.66 1.90
CA LEU A 226 -17.76 -7.41 2.01
C LEU A 226 -18.59 -8.23 1.03
N GLU A 227 -17.99 -8.69 -0.09
CA GLU A 227 -18.69 -9.49 -1.10
C GLU A 227 -18.96 -10.91 -0.59
N LYS A 228 -20.18 -11.38 -0.74
CA LYS A 228 -20.64 -12.69 -0.25
C LYS A 228 -20.33 -13.82 -1.21
N GLU A 229 -20.46 -13.55 -2.52
CA GLU A 229 -20.32 -14.58 -3.55
C GLU A 229 -18.84 -14.81 -3.91
N LYS A 230 -18.37 -16.04 -3.72
CA LYS A 230 -16.99 -16.44 -4.05
C LYS A 230 -16.61 -16.16 -5.50
N SER A 231 -17.51 -16.44 -6.44
CA SER A 231 -17.27 -16.21 -7.87
C SER A 231 -17.08 -14.74 -8.22
N ILE A 232 -17.75 -13.83 -7.51
CA ILE A 232 -17.61 -12.38 -7.68
C ILE A 232 -16.30 -11.93 -7.04
N ARG A 233 -15.96 -12.41 -5.83
CA ARG A 233 -14.66 -12.12 -5.19
C ARG A 233 -13.47 -12.47 -6.10
N GLU A 234 -13.49 -13.65 -6.71
CA GLU A 234 -12.44 -14.08 -7.64
C GLU A 234 -12.33 -13.16 -8.87
N LYS A 235 -13.45 -12.77 -9.47
CA LYS A 235 -13.48 -11.82 -10.60
C LYS A 235 -12.97 -10.44 -10.21
N LEU A 236 -13.35 -9.94 -9.03
CA LEU A 236 -12.85 -8.66 -8.51
C LEU A 236 -11.32 -8.69 -8.35
N LEU A 237 -10.77 -9.75 -7.75
CA LEU A 237 -9.33 -9.90 -7.55
C LEU A 237 -8.56 -10.01 -8.86
N GLN A 238 -9.08 -10.75 -9.84
CA GLN A 238 -8.52 -10.78 -11.20
C GLN A 238 -8.57 -9.41 -11.87
N GLY A 239 -9.67 -8.67 -11.68
CA GLY A 239 -9.82 -7.30 -12.17
C GLY A 239 -8.80 -6.35 -11.53
N TYR A 240 -8.57 -6.44 -10.21
CA TYR A 240 -7.58 -5.64 -9.50
C TYR A 240 -6.15 -5.95 -9.96
N TYR A 241 -5.80 -7.23 -10.07
CA TYR A 241 -4.51 -7.65 -10.62
C TYR A 241 -4.29 -7.11 -12.04
N ASN A 242 -5.28 -7.21 -12.91
CA ASN A 242 -5.18 -6.69 -14.27
C ASN A 242 -5.05 -5.16 -14.29
N ALA A 243 -5.79 -4.44 -13.45
CA ALA A 243 -5.67 -2.99 -13.35
C ALA A 243 -4.26 -2.57 -12.89
N MET A 244 -3.68 -3.25 -11.88
CA MET A 244 -2.30 -3.02 -11.44
C MET A 244 -1.30 -3.34 -12.56
N LEU A 245 -1.48 -4.46 -13.25
CA LEU A 245 -0.59 -4.88 -14.33
C LEU A 245 -0.61 -3.89 -15.50
N PHE A 246 -1.79 -3.49 -15.97
CA PHE A 246 -1.89 -2.66 -17.17
C PHE A 246 -1.70 -1.18 -16.87
N ARG A 247 -2.44 -0.61 -15.92
CA ARG A 247 -2.38 0.83 -15.64
C ARG A 247 -1.15 1.24 -14.84
N ASP A 248 -0.81 0.47 -13.78
CA ASP A 248 0.25 0.88 -12.86
C ASP A 248 1.64 0.43 -13.30
N LEU A 249 1.74 -0.59 -14.17
CA LEU A 249 3.01 -1.08 -14.70
C LEU A 249 3.16 -0.81 -16.19
N VAL A 250 2.34 -1.46 -17.04
CA VAL A 250 2.53 -1.44 -18.51
C VAL A 250 2.40 -0.02 -19.07
N GLU A 251 1.31 0.69 -18.78
CA GLU A 251 1.08 2.04 -19.30
C GLU A 251 2.04 3.04 -18.68
N ARG A 252 2.20 3.01 -17.34
CA ARG A 252 3.05 3.97 -16.63
C ARG A 252 4.51 3.91 -17.03
N TYR A 253 5.07 2.73 -17.19
CA TYR A 253 6.49 2.53 -17.51
C TYR A 253 6.73 2.14 -18.96
N SER A 254 5.69 2.20 -19.81
CA SER A 254 5.76 1.87 -21.24
C SER A 254 6.36 0.49 -21.52
N ILE A 255 5.98 -0.53 -20.74
CA ILE A 255 6.52 -1.88 -20.86
C ILE A 255 5.89 -2.58 -22.07
N SER A 256 6.66 -2.90 -23.07
CA SER A 256 6.19 -3.57 -24.29
C SER A 256 6.09 -5.10 -24.16
N GLN A 257 6.87 -5.71 -23.27
CA GLN A 257 6.98 -7.17 -23.11
C GLN A 257 6.01 -7.74 -22.06
N VAL A 258 4.72 -7.49 -22.23
CA VAL A 258 3.68 -7.83 -21.24
C VAL A 258 3.65 -9.31 -20.87
N GLY A 259 3.84 -10.21 -21.84
CA GLY A 259 3.88 -11.67 -21.61
C GLY A 259 5.03 -12.09 -20.68
N THR A 260 6.22 -11.55 -20.93
CA THR A 260 7.42 -11.80 -20.10
C THR A 260 7.26 -11.19 -18.69
N LEU A 261 6.69 -9.99 -18.60
CA LEU A 261 6.37 -9.35 -17.32
C LEU A 261 5.40 -10.22 -16.49
N ARG A 262 4.33 -10.73 -17.11
CA ARG A 262 3.39 -11.65 -16.42
C ARG A 262 4.07 -12.91 -15.91
N TYR A 263 4.96 -13.49 -16.71
CA TYR A 263 5.74 -14.65 -16.30
C TYR A 263 6.65 -14.32 -15.11
N PHE A 264 7.36 -13.18 -15.17
CA PHE A 264 8.21 -12.70 -14.10
C PHE A 264 7.43 -12.52 -12.78
N ILE A 265 6.26 -11.86 -12.83
CA ILE A 265 5.37 -11.69 -11.68
C ILE A 265 4.98 -13.05 -11.09
N LYS A 266 4.54 -14.00 -11.92
CA LYS A 266 4.17 -15.36 -11.46
C LYS A 266 5.35 -16.09 -10.83
N ARG A 267 6.58 -15.91 -11.36
CA ARG A 267 7.80 -16.49 -10.75
C ARG A 267 8.08 -15.92 -9.36
N LEU A 268 7.91 -14.61 -9.18
CA LEU A 268 8.02 -13.97 -7.85
C LEU A 268 6.94 -14.48 -6.89
N MET A 269 5.68 -14.59 -7.34
CA MET A 269 4.58 -15.13 -6.53
C MET A 269 4.83 -16.60 -6.10
N ASN A 270 5.42 -17.42 -6.95
CA ASN A 270 5.76 -18.82 -6.63
C ASN A 270 6.93 -18.92 -5.65
N ASN A 271 7.89 -17.97 -5.73
CA ASN A 271 9.04 -17.88 -4.84
C ASN A 271 8.77 -17.03 -3.58
N LEU A 272 7.50 -16.77 -3.29
CA LEU A 272 7.09 -15.97 -2.12
C LEU A 272 7.84 -16.45 -0.88
N THR A 273 8.29 -15.50 -0.04
CA THR A 273 9.01 -15.71 1.22
C THR A 273 10.42 -16.34 1.11
N LYS A 274 10.86 -16.72 -0.08
CA LYS A 274 12.19 -17.30 -0.29
C LYS A 274 13.18 -16.27 -0.82
N PRO A 275 14.46 -16.32 -0.40
CA PRO A 275 15.50 -15.52 -1.03
C PRO A 275 15.53 -15.76 -2.53
N THR A 276 15.29 -14.72 -3.32
CA THR A 276 15.07 -14.83 -4.77
C THR A 276 16.18 -14.11 -5.53
N SER A 277 16.86 -14.85 -6.40
CA SER A 277 17.87 -14.33 -7.31
C SER A 277 17.23 -13.93 -8.64
N ILE A 278 17.26 -12.64 -8.96
CA ILE A 278 16.82 -12.13 -10.28
C ILE A 278 17.62 -12.79 -11.42
N ASN A 279 18.91 -13.10 -11.20
CA ASN A 279 19.74 -13.81 -12.17
C ASN A 279 19.20 -15.22 -12.48
N ALA A 280 18.73 -15.94 -11.46
CA ALA A 280 18.16 -17.29 -11.68
C ALA A 280 16.86 -17.20 -12.49
N ILE A 281 16.00 -16.20 -12.19
CA ILE A 281 14.77 -15.97 -12.97
C ILE A 281 15.10 -15.54 -14.40
N TYR A 282 16.12 -14.69 -14.60
CA TYR A 282 16.57 -14.31 -15.93
C TYR A 282 17.00 -15.52 -16.78
N ASN A 283 17.79 -16.42 -16.21
CA ASN A 283 18.22 -17.62 -16.91
C ASN A 283 17.03 -18.56 -17.25
N ASP A 284 16.06 -18.68 -16.35
CA ASP A 284 14.83 -19.41 -16.57
C ASP A 284 13.99 -18.83 -17.72
N ILE A 285 13.77 -17.51 -17.71
CA ILE A 285 13.06 -16.80 -18.79
C ILE A 285 13.75 -17.00 -20.15
N ARG A 286 15.08 -16.89 -20.17
CA ARG A 286 15.86 -17.10 -21.39
C ARG A 286 15.78 -18.53 -21.92
N SER A 287 15.79 -19.52 -21.03
CA SER A 287 15.66 -20.94 -21.41
C SER A 287 14.33 -21.24 -22.11
N GLN A 288 13.29 -20.44 -21.85
CA GLN A 288 11.98 -20.53 -22.50
C GLN A 288 11.90 -19.73 -23.81
N GLY A 289 13.01 -19.16 -24.28
CA GLY A 289 13.05 -18.39 -25.53
C GLY A 289 12.44 -17.00 -25.43
N LEU A 290 12.06 -16.53 -24.23
CA LEU A 290 11.53 -15.19 -24.01
C LEU A 290 12.67 -14.15 -24.03
N LYS A 291 12.42 -13.01 -24.68
CA LYS A 291 13.40 -11.91 -24.80
C LYS A 291 13.20 -10.92 -23.64
N VAL A 292 14.27 -10.71 -22.88
CA VAL A 292 14.33 -9.69 -21.81
C VAL A 292 15.79 -9.43 -21.50
N THR A 293 16.14 -8.25 -21.06
CA THR A 293 17.45 -7.98 -20.48
C THR A 293 17.43 -8.22 -18.98
N LYS A 294 18.59 -8.40 -18.40
CA LYS A 294 18.70 -8.55 -16.95
C LYS A 294 18.34 -7.26 -16.22
N ASP A 295 18.72 -6.12 -16.80
CA ASP A 295 18.44 -4.79 -16.26
C ASP A 295 16.94 -4.51 -16.25
N ASP A 296 16.19 -4.96 -17.29
CA ASP A 296 14.73 -4.86 -17.29
C ASP A 296 14.11 -5.58 -16.11
N LEU A 297 14.60 -6.78 -15.75
CA LEU A 297 14.05 -7.53 -14.60
C LEU A 297 14.31 -6.85 -13.27
N TYR A 298 15.48 -6.21 -13.09
CA TYR A 298 15.73 -5.40 -11.89
C TYR A 298 14.82 -4.19 -11.84
N LEU A 299 14.66 -3.46 -12.93
CA LEU A 299 13.73 -2.33 -13.05
C LEU A 299 12.27 -2.77 -12.79
N TRP A 300 11.85 -3.89 -13.37
CA TRP A 300 10.49 -4.40 -13.12
C TRP A 300 10.29 -4.80 -11.65
N ALA A 301 11.30 -5.37 -11.00
CA ALA A 301 11.23 -5.66 -9.57
C ALA A 301 11.04 -4.38 -8.73
N ASP A 302 11.73 -3.28 -9.10
CA ASP A 302 11.53 -1.98 -8.48
C ASP A 302 10.12 -1.45 -8.75
N TYR A 303 9.64 -1.47 -9.99
CA TYR A 303 8.29 -1.02 -10.37
C TYR A 303 7.18 -1.80 -9.68
N LEU A 304 7.37 -3.11 -9.47
CA LEU A 304 6.43 -3.96 -8.72
C LEU A 304 6.32 -3.55 -7.25
N CYS A 305 7.42 -3.11 -6.65
CA CYS A 305 7.41 -2.55 -5.30
C CYS A 305 6.82 -1.13 -5.29
N GLU A 306 7.12 -0.31 -6.29
CA GLU A 306 6.60 1.05 -6.42
C GLU A 306 5.07 1.09 -6.59
N CYS A 307 4.45 0.10 -7.23
CA CYS A 307 2.99 -0.01 -7.33
C CYS A 307 2.35 -0.79 -6.16
N PHE A 308 3.09 -1.09 -5.12
CA PHE A 308 2.64 -1.88 -3.96
C PHE A 308 2.17 -3.31 -4.28
N MET A 309 2.49 -3.85 -5.45
CA MET A 309 2.16 -5.23 -5.77
C MET A 309 3.01 -6.21 -4.95
N PHE A 310 4.28 -5.85 -4.74
CA PHE A 310 5.20 -6.59 -3.87
C PHE A 310 5.85 -5.69 -2.83
N ILE A 311 6.20 -6.30 -1.70
CA ILE A 311 7.10 -5.74 -0.71
C ILE A 311 8.34 -6.61 -0.73
N ARG A 312 9.53 -6.01 -0.64
CA ARG A 312 10.78 -6.77 -0.55
C ARG A 312 11.55 -6.42 0.71
N ILE A 313 12.15 -7.42 1.33
CA ILE A 313 13.07 -7.23 2.45
C ILE A 313 14.46 -7.73 2.09
N SER A 314 15.48 -7.04 2.57
CA SER A 314 16.89 -7.39 2.36
C SER A 314 17.39 -8.36 3.42
N LYS A 315 18.50 -9.05 3.13
CA LYS A 315 19.21 -9.84 4.11
C LYS A 315 19.85 -8.91 5.14
N PHE A 316 19.70 -9.24 6.42
CA PHE A 316 20.40 -8.57 7.51
C PHE A 316 21.91 -8.65 7.31
N THR A 317 22.57 -7.52 7.34
CA THR A 317 24.04 -7.41 7.29
C THR A 317 24.49 -6.09 7.88
N LYS A 318 25.64 -6.10 8.54
CA LYS A 318 26.29 -4.87 9.05
C LYS A 318 26.96 -4.04 7.94
N SER A 319 26.96 -4.51 6.69
CA SER A 319 27.60 -3.85 5.54
C SER A 319 26.59 -3.42 4.50
N LEU A 320 26.44 -2.13 4.25
CA LEU A 320 25.55 -1.57 3.22
C LEU A 320 25.85 -2.10 1.80
N VAL A 321 27.12 -2.32 1.46
CA VAL A 321 27.51 -2.86 0.15
C VAL A 321 27.05 -4.30 -0.03
N LYS A 322 27.12 -5.12 1.04
CA LYS A 322 26.64 -6.50 1.01
C LYS A 322 25.11 -6.56 0.95
N GLU A 323 24.43 -5.61 1.57
CA GLU A 323 22.96 -5.54 1.57
C GLU A 323 22.39 -5.44 0.14
N GLN A 324 22.95 -4.56 -0.69
CA GLN A 324 22.50 -4.36 -2.07
C GLN A 324 22.80 -5.55 -3.01
N ARG A 325 23.79 -6.38 -2.69
CA ARG A 325 24.21 -7.53 -3.51
C ARG A 325 23.52 -8.83 -3.13
N ASN A 326 22.87 -8.89 -1.98
CA ASN A 326 22.17 -10.08 -1.50
C ASN A 326 20.83 -10.28 -2.23
N ALA A 327 20.35 -11.51 -2.23
CA ALA A 327 19.02 -11.82 -2.69
C ALA A 327 17.96 -11.17 -1.77
N PHE A 328 16.87 -10.69 -2.33
CA PHE A 328 15.73 -10.21 -1.58
C PHE A 328 14.71 -11.32 -1.38
N LYS A 329 14.00 -11.31 -0.23
CA LYS A 329 12.73 -12.01 -0.11
C LYS A 329 11.61 -11.09 -0.63
N TYR A 330 10.69 -11.62 -1.41
CA TYR A 330 9.52 -10.91 -1.94
C TYR A 330 8.26 -11.42 -1.28
N TYR A 331 7.37 -10.49 -0.98
CA TYR A 331 6.07 -10.72 -0.36
C TYR A 331 5.01 -10.04 -1.19
N PHE A 332 3.85 -10.66 -1.29
CA PHE A 332 2.77 -10.15 -2.13
C PHE A 332 1.75 -9.39 -1.30
N ILE A 333 1.15 -8.35 -1.88
CA ILE A 333 0.27 -7.43 -1.14
C ILE A 333 -0.99 -8.08 -0.58
N ASP A 334 -1.43 -9.22 -1.15
CA ASP A 334 -2.68 -9.88 -0.76
C ASP A 334 -2.68 -11.36 -1.14
N ASN A 335 -2.94 -12.23 -0.17
CA ASN A 335 -2.94 -13.67 -0.35
C ASN A 335 -4.07 -14.14 -1.28
N GLY A 336 -5.27 -13.58 -1.15
CA GLY A 336 -6.41 -13.93 -2.00
C GLY A 336 -6.19 -13.54 -3.45
N MET A 337 -5.60 -12.38 -3.72
CA MET A 337 -5.24 -11.98 -5.08
C MET A 337 -4.18 -12.94 -5.66
N ARG A 338 -3.18 -13.36 -4.87
CA ARG A 338 -2.21 -14.37 -5.30
C ARG A 338 -2.92 -15.67 -5.72
N GLN A 339 -3.86 -16.15 -4.92
CA GLN A 339 -4.61 -17.36 -5.21
C GLN A 339 -5.52 -17.23 -6.44
N ALA A 340 -6.08 -16.05 -6.70
CA ALA A 340 -6.90 -15.77 -7.88
C ALA A 340 -6.06 -15.75 -9.19
N VAL A 341 -4.73 -15.56 -9.09
CA VAL A 341 -3.80 -15.48 -10.23
C VAL A 341 -3.03 -16.79 -10.45
N LEU A 342 -2.70 -17.49 -9.35
CA LEU A 342 -2.01 -18.78 -9.36
C LEU A 342 -2.99 -19.89 -8.97
N LEU A 343 -2.76 -21.08 -9.51
CA LEU A 343 -3.49 -22.27 -9.02
C LEU A 343 -3.03 -22.55 -7.58
N PRO A 344 -3.97 -22.73 -6.63
CA PRO A 344 -3.64 -23.05 -5.25
C PRO A 344 -2.82 -24.35 -5.16
N GLN A 345 -1.77 -24.33 -4.32
CA GLN A 345 -0.99 -25.53 -4.00
C GLN A 345 -1.22 -25.89 -2.53
N SER A 346 -1.40 -27.17 -2.25
CA SER A 346 -1.75 -27.68 -0.91
C SER A 346 -0.69 -27.41 0.18
N HIS A 347 0.52 -27.00 -0.18
CA HIS A 347 1.64 -26.77 0.76
C HIS A 347 2.02 -25.30 0.95
N ASP A 348 1.16 -24.37 0.57
CA ASP A 348 1.49 -22.93 0.60
C ASP A 348 1.12 -22.22 1.94
N ASN A 349 0.44 -22.90 2.88
CA ASN A 349 -0.07 -22.28 4.10
C ASN A 349 1.01 -21.56 4.92
N GLY A 350 2.19 -22.14 5.06
CA GLY A 350 3.31 -21.50 5.77
C GLY A 350 3.78 -20.20 5.08
N LYS A 351 3.83 -20.19 3.73
CA LYS A 351 4.18 -18.99 2.98
C LYS A 351 3.11 -17.89 3.09
N LEU A 352 1.84 -18.28 3.08
CA LEU A 352 0.73 -17.34 3.24
C LEU A 352 0.72 -16.74 4.64
N LEU A 353 1.03 -17.55 5.66
CA LEU A 353 1.19 -17.09 7.04
C LEU A 353 2.34 -16.09 7.16
N GLU A 354 3.54 -16.43 6.64
CA GLU A 354 4.69 -15.55 6.67
C GLU A 354 4.44 -14.24 5.90
N ASN A 355 3.70 -14.31 4.78
CA ASN A 355 3.29 -13.12 4.04
C ASN A 355 2.39 -12.20 4.87
N ASN A 356 1.40 -12.74 5.57
CA ASN A 356 0.53 -11.96 6.45
C ASN A 356 1.29 -11.39 7.64
N VAL A 357 2.26 -12.11 8.21
CA VAL A 357 3.12 -11.60 9.28
C VAL A 357 3.91 -10.38 8.78
N LEU A 358 4.51 -10.43 7.58
CA LEU A 358 5.18 -9.24 7.04
C LEU A 358 4.22 -8.08 6.86
N LEU A 359 3.04 -8.30 6.28
CA LEU A 359 2.05 -7.23 6.09
C LEU A 359 1.59 -6.60 7.42
N HIS A 360 1.47 -7.41 8.48
CA HIS A 360 1.20 -6.91 9.83
C HIS A 360 2.38 -6.09 10.37
N LEU A 361 3.61 -6.56 10.22
CA LEU A 361 4.81 -5.82 10.60
C LEU A 361 4.90 -4.48 9.87
N CYS A 362 4.65 -4.44 8.57
CA CYS A 362 4.68 -3.19 7.78
C CYS A 362 3.66 -2.14 8.26
N ARG A 363 2.52 -2.56 8.84
CA ARG A 363 1.54 -1.64 9.41
C ARG A 363 1.96 -1.08 10.76
N ASN A 364 2.71 -1.87 11.55
CA ASN A 364 3.02 -1.58 12.96
C ASN A 364 4.48 -1.14 13.18
N CYS A 365 5.34 -1.22 12.18
CA CYS A 365 6.70 -0.72 12.27
C CYS A 365 6.73 0.80 12.28
N GLY A 366 7.48 1.36 13.23
CA GLY A 366 7.72 2.79 13.30
C GLY A 366 8.62 3.29 12.17
N MET A 367 8.70 4.62 12.00
CA MET A 367 9.51 5.27 10.95
C MET A 367 11.01 4.89 11.01
N LEU A 368 11.51 4.52 12.18
CA LEU A 368 12.92 4.14 12.39
C LEU A 368 13.12 2.62 12.36
N ASP A 369 12.06 1.84 12.17
CA ASP A 369 12.14 0.39 12.16
C ASP A 369 12.49 -0.10 10.75
N LYS A 370 13.41 -1.06 10.67
CA LYS A 370 13.79 -1.73 9.42
C LYS A 370 13.56 -3.23 9.56
N ILE A 371 12.80 -3.79 8.63
CA ILE A 371 12.53 -5.22 8.57
C ILE A 371 13.51 -5.86 7.59
N THR A 372 14.24 -6.86 8.05
CA THR A 372 15.19 -7.66 7.25
C THR A 372 15.01 -9.14 7.59
N TYR A 373 15.69 -10.06 6.88
CA TYR A 373 15.74 -11.47 7.23
C TYR A 373 17.18 -11.88 7.55
N TYR A 374 17.37 -12.87 8.44
CA TYR A 374 18.68 -13.43 8.71
C TYR A 374 18.88 -14.74 7.93
N HIS A 375 20.06 -14.91 7.36
CA HIS A 375 20.44 -16.15 6.67
C HIS A 375 21.94 -16.42 6.87
N GLY A 376 22.23 -17.28 7.81
CA GLY A 376 23.57 -17.84 8.10
C GLY A 376 23.65 -19.29 7.65
N ASN A 377 23.94 -20.22 8.58
CA ASN A 377 23.77 -21.66 8.36
C ASN A 377 22.29 -22.04 8.44
N LYS A 378 21.52 -21.31 9.24
CA LYS A 378 20.08 -21.39 9.38
C LYS A 378 19.46 -20.04 9.02
N GLU A 379 18.13 -20.01 8.92
CA GLU A 379 17.38 -18.83 8.56
C GLU A 379 16.51 -18.35 9.73
N CYS A 380 16.34 -17.01 9.88
CA CYS A 380 15.28 -16.40 10.67
C CYS A 380 14.52 -15.44 9.77
N ASP A 381 13.18 -15.56 9.76
CA ASP A 381 12.34 -14.91 8.77
C ASP A 381 12.36 -13.40 8.89
N PHE A 382 12.31 -12.87 10.13
CA PHE A 382 12.32 -11.42 10.33
C PHE A 382 13.27 -11.01 11.45
N VAL A 383 14.06 -10.00 11.15
CA VAL A 383 14.93 -9.27 12.08
C VAL A 383 14.44 -7.82 12.07
N ILE A 384 13.85 -7.40 13.16
CA ILE A 384 13.33 -6.03 13.32
C ILE A 384 14.43 -5.19 13.96
N GLN A 385 14.99 -4.28 13.19
CA GLN A 385 16.00 -3.33 13.64
C GLN A 385 15.35 -1.99 13.92
N GLN A 386 15.66 -1.40 15.08
CA GLN A 386 15.26 -0.05 15.44
C GLN A 386 16.51 0.77 15.71
N ALA A 387 16.74 1.76 14.86
CA ALA A 387 17.94 2.58 14.88
C ALA A 387 19.24 1.72 14.84
N ASP A 388 19.96 1.61 15.93
CA ASP A 388 21.26 0.93 16.04
C ASP A 388 21.21 -0.46 16.70
N HIS A 389 20.04 -0.91 17.17
CA HIS A 389 19.87 -2.19 17.86
C HIS A 389 18.79 -3.06 17.21
N ILE A 390 18.87 -4.37 17.50
CA ILE A 390 17.83 -5.30 17.07
C ILE A 390 16.75 -5.38 18.15
N LYS A 391 15.56 -4.97 17.79
CA LYS A 391 14.39 -4.92 18.66
C LYS A 391 13.78 -6.30 18.91
N GLN A 392 13.69 -7.11 17.86
CA GLN A 392 13.04 -8.42 17.91
C GLN A 392 13.49 -9.33 16.76
N LEU A 393 13.50 -10.63 17.03
CA LEU A 393 13.63 -11.71 16.07
C LEU A 393 12.32 -12.47 15.98
N ILE A 394 11.84 -12.73 14.75
CA ILE A 394 10.57 -13.44 14.54
C ILE A 394 10.80 -14.57 13.53
N GLN A 395 10.40 -15.77 13.93
CA GLN A 395 10.32 -16.95 13.08
C GLN A 395 8.85 -17.27 12.81
N VAL A 396 8.52 -17.79 11.64
CA VAL A 396 7.14 -18.10 11.27
C VAL A 396 7.05 -19.53 10.76
N THR A 397 6.19 -20.34 11.37
CA THR A 397 5.95 -21.70 10.92
C THR A 397 4.47 -22.04 11.03
N TRP A 398 3.96 -22.91 10.14
CA TRP A 398 2.57 -23.34 10.20
C TRP A 398 2.29 -24.17 11.46
N THR A 399 3.18 -25.12 11.76
CA THR A 399 3.10 -25.97 12.96
C THR A 399 4.49 -26.34 13.46
N MET A 400 4.60 -26.64 14.74
CA MET A 400 5.78 -27.17 15.43
C MET A 400 5.58 -28.62 15.92
N ASP A 401 4.52 -29.30 15.50
CA ASP A 401 4.22 -30.68 15.91
C ASP A 401 5.27 -31.67 15.44
N ASP A 402 5.83 -31.45 14.24
CA ASP A 402 6.92 -32.26 13.71
C ASP A 402 8.26 -31.87 14.37
N LYS A 403 8.94 -32.88 14.91
CA LYS A 403 10.19 -32.68 15.65
C LYS A 403 11.28 -32.04 14.78
N GLU A 404 11.41 -32.43 13.53
CA GLU A 404 12.45 -31.89 12.64
C GLU A 404 12.16 -30.43 12.31
N THR A 405 10.91 -30.09 12.04
CA THR A 405 10.45 -28.71 11.85
C THR A 405 10.71 -27.89 13.10
N ARG A 406 10.29 -28.39 14.27
CA ARG A 406 10.50 -27.71 15.56
C ARG A 406 11.97 -27.39 15.83
N GLU A 407 12.87 -28.38 15.66
CA GLU A 407 14.31 -28.19 15.86
C GLU A 407 14.89 -27.19 14.84
N ARG A 408 14.43 -27.21 13.60
CA ARG A 408 14.86 -26.28 12.56
C ARG A 408 14.51 -24.82 12.91
N GLU A 409 13.26 -24.55 13.31
CA GLU A 409 12.80 -23.21 13.62
C GLU A 409 13.47 -22.65 14.87
N ILE A 410 13.58 -23.46 15.93
CA ILE A 410 14.27 -23.07 17.17
C ILE A 410 15.76 -22.79 16.90
N ASN A 411 16.45 -23.66 16.17
CA ASN A 411 17.86 -23.45 15.85
C ASN A 411 18.08 -22.23 14.96
N GLY A 412 17.14 -21.92 14.07
CA GLY A 412 17.18 -20.73 13.22
C GLY A 412 17.17 -19.44 14.03
N ILE A 413 16.20 -19.30 14.92
CA ILE A 413 16.06 -18.11 15.74
C ILE A 413 17.19 -17.97 16.77
N LEU A 414 17.69 -19.09 17.33
CA LEU A 414 18.84 -19.08 18.24
C LEU A 414 20.14 -18.67 17.55
N GLU A 415 20.39 -19.13 16.30
CA GLU A 415 21.52 -18.69 15.51
C GLU A 415 21.45 -17.18 15.23
N ALA A 416 20.29 -16.70 14.82
CA ALA A 416 20.06 -15.28 14.61
C ALA A 416 20.25 -14.46 15.90
N SER A 417 19.79 -14.95 17.05
CA SER A 417 19.98 -14.34 18.36
C SER A 417 21.46 -14.17 18.72
N ARG A 418 22.28 -15.22 18.51
CA ARG A 418 23.74 -15.14 18.73
C ARG A 418 24.42 -14.16 17.78
N ALA A 419 24.00 -14.10 16.53
CA ALA A 419 24.59 -13.23 15.50
C ALA A 419 24.25 -11.74 15.68
N THR A 420 23.10 -11.45 16.27
CA THR A 420 22.55 -10.11 16.43
C THR A 420 22.60 -9.57 17.86
N ASP A 421 22.93 -10.42 18.82
CA ASP A 421 22.90 -10.13 20.28
C ASP A 421 21.48 -9.71 20.76
N CYS A 422 20.44 -10.33 20.18
CA CYS A 422 19.05 -10.05 20.53
C CYS A 422 18.42 -11.26 21.22
N ASN A 423 17.85 -11.06 22.40
CA ASN A 423 17.18 -12.11 23.18
C ASN A 423 15.64 -11.99 23.13
N ASN A 424 15.08 -11.00 22.45
CA ASN A 424 13.64 -10.89 22.24
C ASN A 424 13.25 -11.76 21.04
N MET A 425 12.88 -13.00 21.31
CA MET A 425 12.63 -14.04 20.32
C MET A 425 11.16 -14.47 20.34
N LEU A 426 10.54 -14.50 19.16
CA LEU A 426 9.15 -14.86 18.94
C LEU A 426 9.04 -15.88 17.81
N ILE A 427 8.31 -16.96 18.03
CA ILE A 427 7.85 -17.87 16.97
C ILE A 427 6.36 -17.65 16.79
N ILE A 428 5.94 -17.35 15.56
CA ILE A 428 4.53 -17.21 15.20
C ILE A 428 4.09 -18.49 14.51
N THR A 429 3.04 -19.10 15.06
CA THR A 429 2.46 -20.35 14.54
C THR A 429 1.03 -20.13 14.07
N HIS A 430 0.43 -21.14 13.44
CA HIS A 430 -0.99 -21.09 13.12
C HIS A 430 -1.85 -21.12 14.39
N ASN A 431 -1.59 -22.05 15.32
CA ASN A 431 -2.44 -22.27 16.50
C ASN A 431 -1.71 -22.61 17.81
N GLU A 432 -0.40 -22.95 17.77
CA GLU A 432 0.32 -23.36 18.99
C GLU A 432 0.71 -22.16 19.84
N GLU A 433 0.62 -22.33 21.15
CA GLU A 433 1.00 -21.36 22.16
C GLU A 433 1.81 -22.03 23.26
N GLU A 434 3.06 -21.65 23.42
CA GLU A 434 3.93 -22.17 24.48
C GLU A 434 5.09 -21.20 24.77
N THR A 435 5.83 -21.50 25.81
CA THR A 435 7.11 -20.82 26.10
C THR A 435 8.21 -21.87 26.12
N ILE A 436 9.22 -21.68 25.29
CA ILE A 436 10.35 -22.58 25.17
C ILE A 436 11.56 -21.95 25.87
N THR A 437 12.17 -22.67 26.83
CA THR A 437 13.39 -22.24 27.49
C THR A 437 14.52 -23.18 27.11
N ILE A 438 15.59 -22.63 26.53
CA ILE A 438 16.79 -23.37 26.15
C ILE A 438 18.01 -22.60 26.66
N GLU A 439 18.81 -23.26 27.47
CA GLU A 439 19.91 -22.65 28.21
C GLU A 439 19.38 -21.47 29.06
N ASP A 440 19.85 -20.25 28.80
CA ASP A 440 19.43 -19.00 29.45
C ASP A 440 18.49 -18.15 28.59
N LYS A 441 17.98 -18.71 27.48
CA LYS A 441 17.15 -17.99 26.50
C LYS A 441 15.71 -18.47 26.52
N THR A 442 14.80 -17.51 26.39
CA THR A 442 13.36 -17.76 26.33
C THR A 442 12.81 -17.36 24.96
N ILE A 443 12.06 -18.25 24.34
CA ILE A 443 11.37 -18.05 23.07
C ILE A 443 9.87 -18.12 23.35
N ALA A 444 9.13 -17.05 23.04
CA ALA A 444 7.68 -17.07 23.06
C ALA A 444 7.14 -17.70 21.76
N VAL A 445 6.17 -18.61 21.88
CA VAL A 445 5.44 -19.15 20.72
C VAL A 445 4.01 -18.67 20.84
N ILE A 446 3.51 -17.96 19.82
CA ILE A 446 2.20 -17.31 19.86
C ILE A 446 1.43 -17.60 18.56
N PRO A 447 0.12 -17.96 18.64
CA PRO A 447 -0.72 -18.09 17.46
C PRO A 447 -0.86 -16.76 16.72
N ALA A 448 -0.79 -16.80 15.40
CA ALA A 448 -0.85 -15.61 14.55
C ALA A 448 -2.14 -14.80 14.74
N TRP A 449 -3.29 -15.47 14.86
CA TRP A 449 -4.56 -14.79 15.11
C TRP A 449 -4.57 -13.99 16.41
N LYS A 450 -3.86 -14.47 17.45
CA LYS A 450 -3.74 -13.78 18.75
C LYS A 450 -2.73 -12.64 18.68
N TRP A 451 -1.64 -12.83 17.94
CA TRP A 451 -0.59 -11.85 17.79
C TRP A 451 -0.99 -10.66 16.91
N MET A 452 -1.90 -10.87 15.93
CA MET A 452 -2.34 -9.85 14.99
C MET A 452 -3.55 -9.01 15.47
N LEU A 453 -4.12 -9.29 16.63
CA LEU A 453 -5.12 -8.48 17.32
C LEU A 453 -4.48 -7.46 18.27
#